data_fc5b1bf0c14dd57c262685a88ca523f9
#
_entry.id   fc5b1bf0c14dd57c262685a88ca523f9
#
_cell.length_a   1.000
_cell.length_b   1.000
_cell.length_c   1.000
_cell.angle_alpha   90.00
_cell.angle_beta   90.00
_cell.angle_gamma   90.00
#
_symmetry.space_group_name_H-M   'P 1'
#
loop_
_entity.id
_entity.type
_entity.pdbx_description
1 polymer ?
#
loop_
_entity_poly.entity_id
_entity_poly.type
_entity_poly.pdbx_seq_one_letter_code
_entity_poly.pdbx_strand_id
1 'polypeptide(L)'
;METLNQEQLDQLAEDITFVKKAIEKNSSILKRIDFRSSLRLMALLTGLAIFFFCGLFYALDKHFGGFAEIPLSIKAIVFCAIALVTVTLAFLKNSGVLKSARTVDPGISLMRLIREYYSIKLYHHFIPMGIVFLFSCAYVVYTGNSRFVIPILSIGAGLIWNTFDTLLKLDEFLWTSYWYIVTGCIVLVFNTISPLLSLCLTLGCGLLILSAMWYMPQKKRVEA
;
A
#
# COMPACT_ATOMS: atom_id res chain seq x y z
N MET A 1 -50.99 -9.90 22.71
CA MET A 1 -50.02 -9.88 21.59
C MET A 1 -50.79 -9.49 20.36
N GLU A 2 -50.66 -8.21 19.95
CA GLU A 2 -51.26 -7.74 18.71
C GLU A 2 -50.51 -8.39 17.54
N THR A 3 -51.24 -9.13 16.72
CA THR A 3 -50.73 -9.67 15.47
C THR A 3 -50.57 -8.51 14.47
N LEU A 4 -49.31 -8.21 14.13
CA LEU A 4 -48.99 -7.23 13.07
C LEU A 4 -49.80 -7.59 11.81
N ASN A 5 -50.53 -6.60 11.29
CA ASN A 5 -51.33 -6.77 10.08
C ASN A 5 -50.38 -6.89 8.87
N GLN A 6 -50.80 -7.65 7.84
CA GLN A 6 -49.97 -7.91 6.64
C GLN A 6 -49.45 -6.60 5.98
N GLU A 7 -50.29 -5.55 5.97
CA GLU A 7 -49.91 -4.21 5.50
C GLU A 7 -48.78 -3.58 6.30
N GLN A 8 -48.75 -3.78 7.63
CA GLN A 8 -47.70 -3.28 8.49
C GLN A 8 -46.37 -4.04 8.28
N LEU A 9 -46.45 -5.33 7.96
CA LEU A 9 -45.25 -6.13 7.62
C LEU A 9 -44.66 -5.71 6.27
N ASP A 10 -45.50 -5.43 5.28
CA ASP A 10 -45.08 -4.98 3.95
C ASP A 10 -44.46 -3.57 4.02
N GLN A 11 -45.06 -2.64 4.78
CA GLN A 11 -44.46 -1.33 5.04
C GLN A 11 -43.11 -1.42 5.75
N LEU A 12 -42.99 -2.28 6.76
CA LEU A 12 -41.73 -2.48 7.50
C LEU A 12 -40.63 -3.06 6.57
N ALA A 13 -41.01 -3.98 5.67
CA ALA A 13 -40.07 -4.53 4.68
C ALA A 13 -39.61 -3.47 3.67
N GLU A 14 -40.49 -2.56 3.28
CA GLU A 14 -40.18 -1.45 2.38
C GLU A 14 -39.26 -0.42 3.05
N ASP A 15 -39.55 -0.05 4.30
CA ASP A 15 -38.74 0.83 5.12
C ASP A 15 -37.32 0.24 5.39
N ILE A 16 -37.24 -1.04 5.72
CA ILE A 16 -35.96 -1.74 5.88
C ILE A 16 -35.17 -1.71 4.57
N THR A 17 -35.83 -1.95 3.45
CA THR A 17 -35.21 -1.91 2.13
C THR A 17 -34.72 -0.51 1.77
N PHE A 18 -35.49 0.53 2.12
CA PHE A 18 -35.12 1.93 1.92
C PHE A 18 -33.92 2.31 2.80
N VAL A 19 -33.97 1.97 4.10
CA VAL A 19 -32.87 2.22 5.04
C VAL A 19 -31.60 1.47 4.60
N LYS A 20 -31.72 0.20 4.17
CA LYS A 20 -30.62 -0.58 3.61
C LYS A 20 -30.01 0.10 2.39
N LYS A 21 -30.82 0.55 1.43
CA LYS A 21 -30.36 1.31 0.25
C LYS A 21 -29.71 2.64 0.64
N ALA A 22 -30.25 3.35 1.63
CA ALA A 22 -29.67 4.60 2.12
C ALA A 22 -28.30 4.38 2.81
N ILE A 23 -28.18 3.34 3.64
CA ILE A 23 -26.92 2.93 4.27
C ILE A 23 -25.92 2.49 3.20
N GLU A 24 -26.36 1.70 2.23
CA GLU A 24 -25.53 1.28 1.11
C GLU A 24 -25.06 2.46 0.26
N LYS A 25 -25.89 3.44 0.00
CA LYS A 25 -25.56 4.66 -0.74
C LYS A 25 -24.62 5.58 0.03
N ASN A 26 -24.71 5.62 1.35
CA ASN A 26 -23.82 6.37 2.25
C ASN A 26 -22.54 5.61 2.63
N SER A 27 -22.47 4.30 2.37
CA SER A 27 -21.21 3.57 2.57
C SER A 27 -20.21 4.02 1.53
N SER A 28 -18.99 4.39 1.99
CA SER A 28 -17.89 4.79 1.09
C SER A 28 -17.69 3.73 0.00
N ILE A 29 -17.63 4.16 -1.26
CA ILE A 29 -17.37 3.29 -2.42
C ILE A 29 -16.09 2.48 -2.18
N LEU A 30 -15.12 3.05 -1.46
CA LEU A 30 -13.86 2.39 -1.10
C LEU A 30 -14.06 1.06 -0.36
N LYS A 31 -15.09 0.92 0.48
CA LYS A 31 -15.39 -0.32 1.20
C LYS A 31 -15.95 -1.44 0.30
N ARG A 32 -16.40 -1.08 -0.91
CA ARG A 32 -17.03 -2.00 -1.88
C ARG A 32 -16.08 -2.40 -3.01
N ILE A 33 -14.96 -1.67 -3.16
CA ILE A 33 -13.96 -1.97 -4.18
C ILE A 33 -13.17 -3.21 -3.75
N ASP A 34 -13.01 -4.16 -4.67
CA ASP A 34 -12.08 -5.26 -4.48
C ASP A 34 -10.64 -4.78 -4.70
N PHE A 35 -10.03 -4.29 -3.62
CA PHE A 35 -8.63 -3.87 -3.62
C PHE A 35 -7.67 -5.03 -3.83
N ARG A 36 -8.02 -6.25 -3.40
CA ARG A 36 -7.14 -7.42 -3.51
C ARG A 36 -6.83 -7.75 -4.96
N SER A 37 -7.87 -7.89 -5.78
CA SER A 37 -7.69 -8.17 -7.22
C SER A 37 -6.96 -7.04 -7.94
N SER A 38 -7.23 -5.79 -7.56
CA SER A 38 -6.67 -4.61 -8.21
C SER A 38 -5.21 -4.36 -7.87
N LEU A 39 -4.79 -4.65 -6.64
CA LEU A 39 -3.44 -4.34 -6.15
C LEU A 39 -2.50 -5.55 -6.13
N ARG A 40 -3.02 -6.77 -6.25
CA ARG A 40 -2.23 -8.00 -6.20
C ARG A 40 -1.05 -8.02 -7.16
N LEU A 41 -1.35 -7.81 -8.45
CA LEU A 41 -0.33 -7.78 -9.50
C LEU A 41 0.67 -6.64 -9.26
N MET A 42 0.18 -5.51 -8.77
CA MET A 42 1.03 -4.36 -8.49
C MET A 42 2.02 -4.61 -7.36
N ALA A 43 1.57 -5.24 -6.27
CA ALA A 43 2.46 -5.61 -5.17
C ALA A 43 3.55 -6.56 -5.65
N LEU A 44 3.18 -7.56 -6.48
CA LEU A 44 4.14 -8.50 -7.08
C LEU A 44 5.17 -7.77 -7.95
N LEU A 45 4.70 -6.99 -8.92
CA LEU A 45 5.60 -6.29 -9.86
C LEU A 45 6.50 -5.28 -9.16
N THR A 46 5.97 -4.55 -8.15
CA THR A 46 6.78 -3.60 -7.38
C THR A 46 7.82 -4.33 -6.54
N GLY A 47 7.46 -5.42 -5.88
CA GLY A 47 8.41 -6.25 -5.13
C GLY A 47 9.53 -6.78 -6.02
N LEU A 48 9.20 -7.36 -7.18
CA LEU A 48 10.18 -7.85 -8.15
C LEU A 48 11.06 -6.73 -8.71
N ALA A 49 10.50 -5.55 -8.98
CA ALA A 49 11.25 -4.39 -9.46
C ALA A 49 12.31 -3.95 -8.42
N ILE A 50 11.96 -3.94 -7.13
CA ILE A 50 12.91 -3.64 -6.05
C ILE A 50 14.08 -4.62 -6.08
N PHE A 51 13.82 -5.93 -6.16
CA PHE A 51 14.88 -6.94 -6.23
C PHE A 51 15.74 -6.77 -7.48
N PHE A 52 15.13 -6.52 -8.62
CA PHE A 52 15.83 -6.30 -9.88
C PHE A 52 16.79 -5.09 -9.80
N PHE A 53 16.30 -3.94 -9.35
CA PHE A 53 17.11 -2.74 -9.27
C PHE A 53 18.18 -2.82 -8.17
N CYS A 54 17.89 -3.46 -7.05
CA CYS A 54 18.91 -3.72 -6.03
C CYS A 54 20.02 -4.64 -6.55
N GLY A 55 19.66 -5.70 -7.27
CA GLY A 55 20.62 -6.59 -7.93
C GLY A 55 21.45 -5.87 -8.99
N LEU A 56 20.82 -5.02 -9.79
CA LEU A 56 21.51 -4.20 -10.78
C LEU A 56 22.50 -3.22 -10.13
N PHE A 57 22.09 -2.51 -9.08
CA PHE A 57 23.00 -1.62 -8.35
C PHE A 57 24.15 -2.38 -7.68
N TYR A 58 23.88 -3.54 -7.12
CA TYR A 58 24.93 -4.38 -6.54
C TYR A 58 25.94 -4.83 -7.60
N ALA A 59 25.48 -5.24 -8.78
CA ALA A 59 26.35 -5.64 -9.88
C ALA A 59 27.19 -4.47 -10.40
N LEU A 60 26.60 -3.29 -10.55
CA LEU A 60 27.30 -2.07 -10.95
C LEU A 60 28.33 -1.64 -9.90
N ASP A 61 27.97 -1.64 -8.62
CA ASP A 61 28.85 -1.30 -7.52
C ASP A 61 30.08 -2.20 -7.50
N LYS A 62 29.87 -3.50 -7.67
CA LYS A 62 30.96 -4.49 -7.73
C LYS A 62 31.82 -4.34 -9.00
N HIS A 63 31.22 -3.98 -10.14
CA HIS A 63 31.94 -3.83 -11.43
C HIS A 63 32.82 -2.59 -11.44
N PHE A 64 32.35 -1.47 -10.88
CA PHE A 64 33.06 -0.19 -10.87
C PHE A 64 33.89 0.05 -9.61
N GLY A 65 33.86 -0.85 -8.63
CA GLY A 65 34.62 -0.71 -7.39
C GLY A 65 34.03 0.25 -6.36
N GLY A 66 32.76 0.63 -6.53
CA GLY A 66 32.02 1.50 -5.62
C GLY A 66 30.99 2.37 -6.32
N PHE A 67 29.92 2.71 -5.60
CA PHE A 67 28.84 3.54 -6.17
C PHE A 67 29.35 4.90 -6.66
N ALA A 68 30.35 5.49 -6.00
CA ALA A 68 30.93 6.77 -6.41
C ALA A 68 31.58 6.69 -7.81
N GLU A 69 32.22 5.57 -8.11
CA GLU A 69 32.98 5.34 -9.35
C GLU A 69 32.10 5.02 -10.58
N ILE A 70 30.80 4.72 -10.37
CA ILE A 70 29.87 4.48 -11.47
C ILE A 70 29.74 5.77 -12.30
N PRO A 71 29.91 5.74 -13.64
CA PRO A 71 29.75 6.89 -14.51
C PRO A 71 28.36 7.54 -14.37
N LEU A 72 28.32 8.88 -14.39
CA LEU A 72 27.08 9.64 -14.20
C LEU A 72 26.02 9.27 -15.25
N SER A 73 26.43 8.98 -16.49
CA SER A 73 25.54 8.53 -17.56
C SER A 73 24.80 7.23 -17.21
N ILE A 74 25.53 6.24 -16.64
CA ILE A 74 24.93 4.97 -16.24
C ILE A 74 23.98 5.19 -15.05
N LYS A 75 24.39 5.98 -14.05
CA LYS A 75 23.50 6.37 -12.95
C LYS A 75 22.22 7.01 -13.47
N ALA A 76 22.35 7.99 -14.38
CA ALA A 76 21.21 8.66 -14.97
C ALA A 76 20.26 7.69 -15.69
N ILE A 77 20.79 6.78 -16.51
CA ILE A 77 19.98 5.76 -17.19
C ILE A 77 19.22 4.89 -16.21
N VAL A 78 19.89 4.40 -15.15
CA VAL A 78 19.25 3.54 -14.15
C VAL A 78 18.16 4.31 -13.39
N PHE A 79 18.42 5.55 -12.97
CA PHE A 79 17.40 6.37 -12.30
C PHE A 79 16.24 6.72 -13.22
N CYS A 80 16.47 7.00 -14.50
CA CYS A 80 15.40 7.17 -15.48
C CYS A 80 14.56 5.89 -15.65
N ALA A 81 15.20 4.72 -15.68
CA ALA A 81 14.51 3.44 -15.75
C ALA A 81 13.65 3.19 -14.49
N ILE A 82 14.17 3.48 -13.29
CA ILE A 82 13.40 3.40 -12.04
C ILE A 82 12.20 4.35 -12.09
N ALA A 83 12.39 5.59 -12.52
CA ALA A 83 11.33 6.57 -12.64
C ALA A 83 10.24 6.10 -13.63
N LEU A 84 10.64 5.59 -14.81
CA LEU A 84 9.72 5.06 -15.81
C LEU A 84 8.91 3.87 -15.26
N VAL A 85 9.56 2.91 -14.62
CA VAL A 85 8.89 1.75 -13.98
C VAL A 85 7.93 2.23 -12.91
N THR A 86 8.33 3.17 -12.06
CA THR A 86 7.48 3.71 -10.99
C THR A 86 6.23 4.40 -11.56
N VAL A 87 6.38 5.23 -12.60
CA VAL A 87 5.24 5.89 -13.28
C VAL A 87 4.32 4.85 -13.92
N THR A 88 4.88 3.85 -14.59
CA THR A 88 4.09 2.77 -15.22
C THR A 88 3.31 1.99 -14.17
N LEU A 89 3.95 1.63 -13.06
CA LEU A 89 3.30 0.94 -11.96
C LEU A 89 2.20 1.80 -11.32
N ALA A 90 2.44 3.09 -11.11
CA ALA A 90 1.41 4.01 -10.59
C ALA A 90 0.21 4.12 -11.54
N PHE A 91 0.45 4.17 -12.85
CA PHE A 91 -0.62 4.18 -13.86
C PHE A 91 -1.43 2.87 -13.84
N LEU A 92 -0.77 1.72 -13.83
CA LEU A 92 -1.42 0.41 -13.74
C LEU A 92 -2.26 0.28 -12.46
N LYS A 93 -1.72 0.73 -11.31
CA LYS A 93 -2.44 0.77 -10.04
C LYS A 93 -3.75 1.57 -10.18
N ASN A 94 -3.65 2.80 -10.66
CA ASN A 94 -4.81 3.68 -10.75
C ASN A 94 -5.85 3.14 -11.74
N SER A 95 -5.40 2.55 -12.85
CA SER A 95 -6.29 1.91 -13.83
C SER A 95 -6.99 0.68 -13.25
N GLY A 96 -6.27 -0.15 -12.50
CA GLY A 96 -6.82 -1.34 -11.83
C GLY A 96 -7.89 -0.98 -10.80
N VAL A 97 -7.59 -0.01 -9.93
CA VAL A 97 -8.54 0.47 -8.92
C VAL A 97 -9.76 1.12 -9.57
N LEU A 98 -9.57 1.92 -10.63
CA LEU A 98 -10.68 2.53 -11.37
C LEU A 98 -11.56 1.47 -12.04
N LYS A 99 -10.97 0.43 -12.64
CA LYS A 99 -11.70 -0.68 -13.23
C LYS A 99 -12.55 -1.39 -12.17
N SER A 100 -11.97 -1.68 -11.02
CA SER A 100 -12.69 -2.31 -9.90
C SER A 100 -13.78 -1.38 -9.30
N ALA A 101 -13.54 -0.06 -9.25
CA ALA A 101 -14.55 0.89 -8.82
C ALA A 101 -15.75 0.95 -9.77
N ARG A 102 -15.51 0.85 -11.09
CA ARG A 102 -16.56 0.84 -12.11
C ARG A 102 -17.44 -0.42 -12.12
N THR A 103 -16.98 -1.52 -11.53
CA THR A 103 -17.87 -2.68 -11.31
C THR A 103 -18.93 -2.41 -10.24
N VAL A 104 -18.64 -1.49 -9.32
CA VAL A 104 -19.55 -1.08 -8.23
C VAL A 104 -20.43 0.09 -8.65
N ASP A 105 -19.85 1.09 -9.32
CA ASP A 105 -20.53 2.27 -9.85
C ASP A 105 -19.99 2.57 -11.26
N PRO A 106 -20.70 2.18 -12.34
CA PRO A 106 -20.26 2.40 -13.72
C PRO A 106 -20.02 3.87 -14.08
N GLY A 107 -20.68 4.80 -13.40
CA GLY A 107 -20.57 6.25 -13.62
C GLY A 107 -19.42 6.92 -12.86
N ILE A 108 -18.62 6.16 -12.09
CA ILE A 108 -17.58 6.75 -11.28
C ILE A 108 -16.43 7.30 -12.14
N SER A 109 -16.09 8.57 -11.91
CA SER A 109 -14.91 9.19 -12.52
C SER A 109 -13.68 9.01 -11.63
N LEU A 110 -12.49 9.02 -12.26
CA LEU A 110 -11.22 8.97 -11.52
C LEU A 110 -11.11 10.12 -10.50
N MET A 111 -11.58 11.31 -10.86
CA MET A 111 -11.54 12.47 -9.96
C MET A 111 -12.44 12.29 -8.73
N ARG A 112 -13.63 11.68 -8.89
CA ARG A 112 -14.53 11.36 -7.78
C ARG A 112 -13.90 10.30 -6.86
N LEU A 113 -13.28 9.27 -7.45
CA LEU A 113 -12.57 8.24 -6.72
C LEU A 113 -11.41 8.82 -5.91
N ILE A 114 -10.59 9.69 -6.54
CA ILE A 114 -9.49 10.38 -5.88
C ILE A 114 -10.02 11.24 -4.72
N ARG A 115 -11.07 12.02 -4.93
CA ARG A 115 -11.66 12.86 -3.88
C ARG A 115 -12.18 12.05 -2.70
N GLU A 116 -12.75 10.89 -2.95
CA GLU A 116 -13.25 10.00 -1.90
C GLU A 116 -12.11 9.28 -1.18
N TYR A 117 -11.08 8.85 -1.91
CA TYR A 117 -9.87 8.23 -1.38
C TYR A 117 -9.05 9.22 -0.53
N TYR A 118 -8.93 10.47 -1.00
CA TYR A 118 -8.25 11.55 -0.29
C TYR A 118 -9.25 12.41 0.51
N SER A 119 -10.19 11.77 1.22
CA SER A 119 -11.08 12.50 2.11
C SER A 119 -10.29 13.21 3.21
N ILE A 120 -10.81 14.33 3.71
CA ILE A 120 -10.17 15.15 4.77
C ILE A 120 -9.76 14.27 5.97
N LYS A 121 -10.58 13.26 6.33
CA LYS A 121 -10.30 12.35 7.43
C LYS A 121 -9.02 11.52 7.19
N LEU A 122 -8.78 11.10 5.95
CA LEU A 122 -7.59 10.33 5.59
C LEU A 122 -6.32 11.22 5.71
N TYR A 123 -6.39 12.47 5.24
CA TYR A 123 -5.29 13.42 5.37
C TYR A 123 -4.88 13.65 6.82
N HIS A 124 -5.83 13.81 7.74
CA HIS A 124 -5.53 14.02 9.15
C HIS A 124 -4.76 12.85 9.80
N HIS A 125 -4.88 11.63 9.26
CA HIS A 125 -4.11 10.48 9.76
C HIS A 125 -2.72 10.38 9.12
N PHE A 126 -2.59 10.66 7.82
CA PHE A 126 -1.34 10.43 7.10
C PHE A 126 -0.37 11.62 7.12
N ILE A 127 -0.87 12.86 7.13
CA ILE A 127 0.00 14.05 7.13
C ILE A 127 0.94 14.08 8.34
N PRO A 128 0.46 13.92 9.60
CA PRO A 128 1.34 13.95 10.77
C PRO A 128 2.41 12.84 10.70
N MET A 129 2.03 11.63 10.29
CA MET A 129 2.98 10.53 10.11
C MET A 129 4.02 10.84 9.04
N GLY A 130 3.56 11.34 7.88
CA GLY A 130 4.44 11.73 6.77
C GLY A 130 5.44 12.81 7.18
N ILE A 131 5.01 13.81 7.94
CA ILE A 131 5.87 14.85 8.47
C ILE A 131 6.95 14.25 9.38
N VAL A 132 6.58 13.42 10.37
CA VAL A 132 7.52 12.80 11.29
C VAL A 132 8.57 11.97 10.53
N PHE A 133 8.15 11.15 9.55
CA PHE A 133 9.08 10.33 8.78
C PHE A 133 9.97 11.16 7.87
N LEU A 134 9.43 12.18 7.21
CA LEU A 134 10.22 13.06 6.34
C LEU A 134 11.29 13.81 7.15
N PHE A 135 10.93 14.37 8.29
CA PHE A 135 11.90 15.03 9.18
C PHE A 135 12.92 14.06 9.77
N SER A 136 12.51 12.84 10.16
CA SER A 136 13.42 11.81 10.64
C SER A 136 14.44 11.41 9.56
N CYS A 137 13.97 11.20 8.32
CA CYS A 137 14.87 10.90 7.19
C CYS A 137 15.80 12.08 6.89
N ALA A 138 15.28 13.31 6.86
CA ALA A 138 16.09 14.51 6.64
C ALA A 138 17.16 14.67 7.72
N TYR A 139 16.81 14.46 8.98
CA TYR A 139 17.74 14.53 10.10
C TYR A 139 18.89 13.51 9.98
N VAL A 140 18.58 12.23 9.68
CA VAL A 140 19.63 11.20 9.57
C VAL A 140 20.53 11.43 8.35
N VAL A 141 19.98 11.99 7.25
CA VAL A 141 20.80 12.41 6.10
C VAL A 141 21.70 13.59 6.47
N TYR A 142 21.16 14.61 7.14
CA TYR A 142 21.88 15.78 7.59
C TYR A 142 23.05 15.42 8.55
N THR A 143 22.83 14.45 9.44
CA THR A 143 23.86 13.97 10.39
C THR A 143 24.86 12.98 9.77
N GLY A 144 24.80 12.73 8.45
CA GLY A 144 25.68 11.79 7.74
C GLY A 144 25.34 10.31 7.97
N ASN A 145 24.23 10.03 8.62
CA ASN A 145 23.80 8.67 8.96
C ASN A 145 22.76 8.09 7.96
N SER A 146 22.93 8.35 6.67
CA SER A 146 21.98 7.98 5.61
C SER A 146 21.60 6.49 5.58
N ARG A 147 22.40 5.60 6.15
CA ARG A 147 22.12 4.16 6.31
C ARG A 147 20.82 3.88 7.08
N PHE A 148 20.39 4.81 7.94
CA PHE A 148 19.16 4.66 8.73
C PHE A 148 17.88 5.08 7.97
N VAL A 149 18.00 5.66 6.78
CA VAL A 149 16.85 6.09 5.97
C VAL A 149 15.93 4.91 5.63
N ILE A 150 16.52 3.80 5.17
CA ILE A 150 15.72 2.61 4.76
C ILE A 150 14.96 1.99 5.94
N PRO A 151 15.56 1.71 7.11
CA PRO A 151 14.82 1.20 8.24
C PRO A 151 13.73 2.17 8.74
N ILE A 152 13.99 3.48 8.77
CA ILE A 152 12.99 4.48 9.15
C ILE A 152 11.82 4.46 8.15
N LEU A 153 12.10 4.44 6.85
CA LEU A 153 11.06 4.34 5.82
C LEU A 153 10.28 3.03 5.92
N SER A 154 10.93 1.92 6.25
CA SER A 154 10.26 0.64 6.45
C SER A 154 9.29 0.68 7.63
N ILE A 155 9.74 1.18 8.79
CA ILE A 155 8.88 1.35 9.97
C ILE A 155 7.70 2.28 9.62
N GLY A 156 7.97 3.39 8.93
CA GLY A 156 6.96 4.32 8.47
C GLY A 156 5.95 3.70 7.53
N ALA A 157 6.40 2.94 6.56
CA ALA A 157 5.54 2.19 5.66
C ALA A 157 4.66 1.20 6.45
N GLY A 158 5.22 0.49 7.43
CA GLY A 158 4.48 -0.42 8.29
C GLY A 158 3.35 0.29 9.04
N LEU A 159 3.61 1.44 9.64
CA LEU A 159 2.59 2.22 10.34
C LEU A 159 1.50 2.72 9.38
N ILE A 160 1.87 3.12 8.16
CA ILE A 160 0.91 3.49 7.12
C ILE A 160 0.03 2.29 6.74
N TRP A 161 0.61 1.12 6.52
CA TRP A 161 -0.14 -0.10 6.19
C TRP A 161 -1.09 -0.53 7.32
N ASN A 162 -0.66 -0.39 8.59
CA ASN A 162 -1.51 -0.64 9.76
C ASN A 162 -2.73 0.30 9.80
N THR A 163 -2.53 1.57 9.42
CA THR A 163 -3.63 2.54 9.31
C THR A 163 -4.60 2.14 8.18
N PHE A 164 -4.08 1.65 7.04
CA PHE A 164 -4.93 1.15 5.95
C PHE A 164 -5.72 -0.09 6.36
N ASP A 165 -5.14 -1.01 7.15
CA ASP A 165 -5.87 -2.16 7.71
C ASP A 165 -7.08 -1.68 8.53
N THR A 166 -6.86 -0.75 9.44
CA THR A 166 -7.93 -0.18 10.28
C THR A 166 -9.06 0.46 9.44
N LEU A 167 -8.70 1.09 8.31
CA LEU A 167 -9.67 1.76 7.44
C LEU A 167 -10.40 0.80 6.49
N LEU A 168 -9.69 -0.16 5.92
CA LEU A 168 -10.19 -1.06 4.87
C LEU A 168 -10.58 -2.44 5.41
N LYS A 169 -10.17 -2.79 6.62
CA LYS A 169 -10.37 -4.08 7.29
C LYS A 169 -9.84 -5.25 6.44
N LEU A 170 -8.60 -5.11 5.97
CA LEU A 170 -7.89 -6.11 5.18
C LEU A 170 -6.73 -6.68 5.99
N ASP A 171 -6.93 -7.83 6.64
CA ASP A 171 -5.95 -8.47 7.52
C ASP A 171 -4.56 -8.65 6.88
N GLU A 172 -4.49 -8.72 5.54
CA GLU A 172 -3.22 -8.83 4.81
C GLU A 172 -2.35 -7.58 4.98
N PHE A 173 -2.99 -6.41 5.13
CA PHE A 173 -2.25 -5.17 5.42
C PHE A 173 -1.66 -5.18 6.83
N LEU A 174 -2.35 -5.78 7.79
CA LEU A 174 -1.85 -5.95 9.15
C LEU A 174 -0.57 -6.80 9.17
N TRP A 175 -0.57 -7.96 8.52
CA TRP A 175 0.61 -8.83 8.44
C TRP A 175 1.78 -8.18 7.72
N THR A 176 1.50 -7.48 6.61
CA THR A 176 2.51 -6.72 5.88
C THR A 176 3.07 -5.58 6.73
N SER A 177 2.22 -4.90 7.51
CA SER A 177 2.62 -3.88 8.47
C SER A 177 3.61 -4.43 9.51
N TYR A 178 3.30 -5.55 10.13
CA TYR A 178 4.20 -6.21 11.08
C TYR A 178 5.54 -6.57 10.43
N TRP A 179 5.51 -7.10 9.21
CA TRP A 179 6.74 -7.38 8.48
C TRP A 179 7.62 -6.14 8.34
N TYR A 180 7.05 -5.03 7.89
CA TYR A 180 7.80 -3.78 7.70
C TYR A 180 8.35 -3.22 9.01
N ILE A 181 7.55 -3.22 10.08
CA ILE A 181 7.99 -2.71 11.38
C ILE A 181 9.09 -3.59 11.95
N VAL A 182 8.89 -4.90 12.01
CA VAL A 182 9.86 -5.83 12.61
C VAL A 182 11.16 -5.85 11.84
N THR A 183 11.11 -5.99 10.50
CA THR A 183 12.34 -5.97 9.68
C THR A 183 13.02 -4.62 9.69
N GLY A 184 12.26 -3.53 9.71
CA GLY A 184 12.80 -2.17 9.87
C GLY A 184 13.55 -2.02 11.19
N CYS A 185 12.98 -2.49 12.32
CA CYS A 185 13.64 -2.48 13.62
C CYS A 185 14.88 -3.38 13.65
N ILE A 186 14.82 -4.57 13.06
CA ILE A 186 15.98 -5.47 12.95
C ILE A 186 17.11 -4.77 12.19
N VAL A 187 16.84 -4.19 11.03
CA VAL A 187 17.84 -3.48 10.22
C VAL A 187 18.38 -2.25 10.95
N LEU A 188 17.55 -1.56 11.75
CA LEU A 188 17.97 -0.43 12.56
C LEU A 188 19.00 -0.84 13.63
N VAL A 189 18.79 -1.99 14.27
CA VAL A 189 19.69 -2.54 15.29
C VAL A 189 20.96 -3.12 14.65
N PHE A 190 20.80 -3.93 13.60
CA PHE A 190 21.91 -4.56 12.89
C PHE A 190 22.38 -3.67 11.72
N ASN A 191 22.95 -2.52 12.04
CA ASN A 191 23.33 -1.49 11.08
C ASN A 191 24.48 -1.86 10.14
N THR A 192 25.04 -3.08 10.24
CA THR A 192 26.04 -3.65 9.35
C THR A 192 25.47 -4.16 8.02
N ILE A 193 24.13 -4.30 7.92
CA ILE A 193 23.45 -4.76 6.73
C ILE A 193 23.56 -3.68 5.64
N SER A 194 23.95 -4.07 4.43
CA SER A 194 24.04 -3.12 3.32
C SER A 194 22.68 -2.48 3.00
N PRO A 195 22.64 -1.21 2.58
CA PRO A 195 21.38 -0.53 2.26
C PRO A 195 20.55 -1.24 1.19
N LEU A 196 21.20 -1.83 0.18
CA LEU A 196 20.51 -2.58 -0.88
C LEU A 196 19.83 -3.83 -0.34
N LEU A 197 20.53 -4.59 0.52
CA LEU A 197 19.96 -5.78 1.16
C LEU A 197 18.83 -5.40 2.12
N SER A 198 18.99 -4.29 2.85
CA SER A 198 17.95 -3.75 3.72
C SER A 198 16.68 -3.41 2.94
N LEU A 199 16.80 -2.79 1.77
CA LEU A 199 15.68 -2.44 0.90
C LEU A 199 14.96 -3.70 0.38
N CYS A 200 15.72 -4.71 -0.06
CA CYS A 200 15.17 -5.99 -0.48
C CYS A 200 14.42 -6.70 0.65
N LEU A 201 15.07 -6.81 1.83
CA LEU A 201 14.51 -7.54 2.97
C LEU A 201 13.25 -6.87 3.52
N THR A 202 13.26 -5.54 3.61
CA THR A 202 12.12 -4.79 4.14
C THR A 202 11.03 -4.64 3.07
N LEU A 203 11.19 -3.69 2.16
CA LEU A 203 10.15 -3.31 1.21
C LEU A 203 9.92 -4.37 0.13
N GLY A 204 10.99 -4.97 -0.41
CA GLY A 204 10.89 -5.99 -1.45
C GLY A 204 10.12 -7.23 -0.97
N CYS A 205 10.61 -7.88 0.11
CA CYS A 205 9.95 -9.06 0.67
C CYS A 205 8.54 -8.75 1.18
N GLY A 206 8.32 -7.60 1.83
CA GLY A 206 7.01 -7.23 2.33
C GLY A 206 5.94 -7.14 1.24
N LEU A 207 6.28 -6.56 0.08
CA LEU A 207 5.37 -6.51 -1.07
C LEU A 207 5.13 -7.89 -1.70
N LEU A 208 6.15 -8.75 -1.75
CA LEU A 208 5.99 -10.13 -2.23
C LEU A 208 5.10 -10.94 -1.29
N ILE A 209 5.27 -10.80 0.03
CA ILE A 209 4.41 -11.43 1.05
C ILE A 209 2.96 -10.96 0.87
N LEU A 210 2.73 -9.66 0.74
CA LEU A 210 1.40 -9.11 0.50
C LEU A 210 0.76 -9.71 -0.76
N SER A 211 1.52 -9.75 -1.85
CA SER A 211 1.05 -10.36 -3.09
C SER A 211 0.73 -11.85 -2.91
N ALA A 212 1.61 -12.61 -2.26
CA ALA A 212 1.41 -14.04 -2.01
C ALA A 212 0.14 -14.30 -1.18
N MET A 213 -0.10 -13.49 -0.14
CA MET A 213 -1.31 -13.60 0.68
C MET A 213 -2.59 -13.37 -0.14
N TRP A 214 -2.55 -12.48 -1.12
CA TRP A 214 -3.70 -12.24 -2.02
C TRP A 214 -3.89 -13.31 -3.10
N TYR A 215 -2.89 -14.18 -3.34
CA TYR A 215 -3.04 -15.35 -4.20
C TYR A 215 -3.60 -16.55 -3.46
N MET A 216 -3.51 -16.59 -2.12
CA MET A 216 -4.05 -17.71 -1.35
C MET A 216 -5.58 -17.66 -1.35
N PRO A 217 -6.25 -18.81 -1.65
CA PRO A 217 -7.70 -18.90 -1.57
C PRO A 217 -8.14 -18.65 -0.13
N GLN A 218 -8.91 -17.60 0.08
CA GLN A 218 -9.46 -17.34 1.42
C GLN A 218 -10.50 -18.41 1.73
N LYS A 219 -10.27 -19.19 2.80
CA LYS A 219 -11.37 -19.93 3.44
C LYS A 219 -12.47 -18.91 3.75
N LYS A 220 -13.66 -19.10 3.15
CA LYS A 220 -14.85 -18.31 3.51
C LYS A 220 -14.92 -18.32 5.04
N ARG A 221 -14.73 -17.17 5.68
CA ARG A 221 -15.08 -17.00 7.08
C ARG A 221 -16.57 -17.28 7.13
N VAL A 222 -16.93 -18.44 7.70
CA VAL A 222 -18.28 -18.71 8.13
C VAL A 222 -18.53 -17.63 9.19
N GLU A 223 -19.46 -16.74 8.89
CA GLU A 223 -19.94 -15.73 9.84
C GLU A 223 -20.41 -16.47 11.10
N ALA A 224 -19.66 -16.30 12.18
CA ALA A 224 -20.06 -16.71 13.52
C ALA A 224 -20.70 -15.53 14.23
#